data_626dec5153ab5a3a1fdec9f6be133b66
#
_entry.id   626dec5153ab5a3a1fdec9f6be133b66
#
_cell.length_a   1.000
_cell.length_b   1.000
_cell.length_c   1.000
_cell.angle_alpha   90.00
_cell.angle_beta   90.00
_cell.angle_gamma   90.00
#
_symmetry.space_group_name_H-M   'P 1'
#
loop_
_entity.id
_entity.type
_entity.pdbx_description
1 polymer ?
#
loop_
_entity_poly.entity_id
_entity_poly.type
_entity_poly.pdbx_seq_one_letter_code
_entity_poly.pdbx_strand_id
1 'polypeptide(L)'
;MSENMSEKGAKTALTPSTHTTPPAKFSHGVRKGNILQVSGQVGFGPAVPGQAPTPVGPGLREQTLRTLANVEAVLREGGASWEDVVMIRVYLTDTGHFPELNEIYNEFFADLTEAPAARTTVYVGLPAGLLVEIDALAVLG
;
A
#
# COMPACT_ATOMS: atom_id res chain seq x y z
N MET A 1 -27.76 -6.70 15.45
CA MET A 1 -27.11 -6.51 15.37
C MET A 1 -26.47 -5.97 15.42
N SER A 2 -26.67 -5.78 15.43
CA SER A 2 -26.06 -5.33 15.46
C SER A 2 -25.27 -4.82 15.05
N GLU A 3 -26.21 -4.23 13.87
CA GLU A 3 -25.17 -3.62 13.58
C GLU A 3 -24.44 -3.47 14.59
N ASN A 4 -23.75 -3.58 14.36
CA ASN A 4 -23.21 -3.77 15.59
C ASN A 4 -22.26 -2.65 15.97
N MET A 5 -21.89 -2.59 17.23
CA MET A 5 -21.05 -1.52 17.75
C MET A 5 -19.66 -1.51 17.13
N SER A 6 -19.13 -2.67 16.79
CA SER A 6 -17.80 -2.70 16.22
C SER A 6 -17.75 -2.04 14.86
N GLU A 7 -18.82 -2.12 14.08
CA GLU A 7 -18.86 -1.43 12.81
C GLU A 7 -18.94 0.08 12.97
N LYS A 8 -19.57 0.54 14.05
CA LYS A 8 -19.82 1.94 14.24
C LYS A 8 -18.66 2.70 14.85
N GLY A 9 -17.88 2.10 15.68
CA GLY A 9 -16.85 2.83 16.43
C GLY A 9 -15.49 2.20 16.41
N ALA A 10 -15.43 0.90 16.16
CA ALA A 10 -14.17 0.19 16.29
C ALA A 10 -13.35 0.27 15.01
N LYS A 11 -12.03 0.26 15.21
CA LYS A 11 -11.11 0.11 14.10
C LYS A 11 -10.91 -1.38 13.83
N THR A 12 -10.87 -1.74 12.56
CA THR A 12 -10.55 -3.10 12.15
C THR A 12 -9.18 -3.13 11.54
N ALA A 13 -8.30 -3.95 12.12
CA ALA A 13 -6.97 -4.16 11.56
C ALA A 13 -7.07 -5.07 10.34
N LEU A 14 -6.32 -4.74 9.30
CA LEU A 14 -6.33 -5.49 8.04
C LEU A 14 -4.98 -6.15 7.85
N THR A 15 -4.97 -7.49 7.79
CA THR A 15 -3.75 -8.27 7.59
C THR A 15 -4.01 -9.29 6.49
N PRO A 16 -3.70 -8.96 5.22
CA PRO A 16 -3.88 -9.93 4.14
C PRO A 16 -3.04 -11.18 4.37
N SER A 17 -3.51 -12.31 3.84
CA SER A 17 -2.80 -13.58 4.01
C SER A 17 -1.42 -13.58 3.37
N THR A 18 -1.16 -12.67 2.44
CA THR A 18 0.15 -12.55 1.78
C THR A 18 1.16 -11.75 2.61
N HIS A 19 0.74 -11.17 3.73
CA HIS A 19 1.58 -10.28 4.53
C HIS A 19 2.00 -10.95 5.82
N THR A 20 3.24 -10.64 6.24
CA THR A 20 3.75 -11.05 7.55
C THR A 20 3.15 -10.12 8.60
N THR A 21 2.81 -10.66 9.78
CA THR A 21 2.36 -9.84 10.89
C THR A 21 3.41 -8.76 11.19
N PRO A 22 2.99 -7.50 11.36
CA PRO A 22 3.96 -6.43 11.62
C PRO A 22 4.78 -6.68 12.88
N PRO A 23 6.06 -6.31 12.88
CA PRO A 23 6.96 -6.59 14.01
C PRO A 23 6.79 -5.62 15.19
N ALA A 24 5.93 -4.63 15.07
CA ALA A 24 5.72 -3.63 16.11
C ALA A 24 4.23 -3.35 16.22
N LYS A 25 3.87 -2.41 17.08
CA LYS A 25 2.46 -2.15 17.37
C LYS A 25 1.84 -1.24 16.30
N PHE A 26 1.68 -1.79 15.10
CA PHE A 26 0.96 -1.13 14.01
C PHE A 26 0.32 -2.20 13.11
N SER A 27 -0.60 -1.78 12.26
CA SER A 27 -1.31 -2.67 11.33
C SER A 27 -0.90 -2.35 9.91
N HIS A 28 -1.00 -3.33 9.01
CA HIS A 28 -0.78 -3.09 7.58
C HIS A 28 -1.83 -2.15 7.01
N GLY A 29 -3.03 -2.22 7.52
CA GLY A 29 -4.08 -1.27 7.19
C GLY A 29 -5.10 -1.22 8.31
N VAL A 30 -5.89 -0.16 8.34
CA VAL A 30 -6.93 0.03 9.33
C VAL A 30 -8.16 0.57 8.63
N ARG A 31 -9.30 -0.03 8.91
CA ARG A 31 -10.58 0.52 8.45
C ARG A 31 -11.40 0.95 9.65
N LYS A 32 -11.97 2.16 9.56
CA LYS A 32 -12.92 2.65 10.55
C LYS A 32 -14.02 3.39 9.79
N GLY A 33 -15.24 2.86 9.85
CA GLY A 33 -16.33 3.41 9.06
C GLY A 33 -16.02 3.29 7.58
N ASN A 34 -16.09 4.41 6.86
CA ASN A 34 -15.80 4.44 5.43
C ASN A 34 -14.35 4.86 5.11
N ILE A 35 -13.50 5.01 6.12
CA ILE A 35 -12.11 5.41 5.92
C ILE A 35 -11.22 4.19 6.06
N LEU A 36 -10.31 4.02 5.10
CA LEU A 36 -9.34 2.94 5.11
C LEU A 36 -7.95 3.51 4.84
N GLN A 37 -7.04 3.37 5.80
CA GLN A 37 -5.66 3.81 5.66
C GLN A 37 -4.77 2.59 5.50
N VAL A 38 -3.98 2.59 4.44
CA VAL A 38 -2.97 1.57 4.21
C VAL A 38 -1.64 2.11 4.70
N SER A 39 -0.98 1.36 5.57
CA SER A 39 0.37 1.70 6.04
C SER A 39 1.37 1.62 4.89
N GLY A 40 2.50 2.30 5.01
CA GLY A 40 3.54 2.23 4.02
C GLY A 40 3.89 0.78 3.68
N GLN A 41 3.80 0.45 2.42
CA GLN A 41 4.14 -0.87 1.89
C GLN A 41 5.42 -0.75 1.07
N VAL A 42 6.20 -1.80 1.08
CA VAL A 42 7.44 -1.87 0.31
C VAL A 42 7.40 -3.11 -0.59
N GLY A 43 8.39 -3.28 -1.43
CA GLY A 43 8.42 -4.36 -2.40
C GLY A 43 8.83 -5.71 -1.83
N PHE A 44 8.28 -6.10 -0.70
CA PHE A 44 8.49 -7.45 -0.16
C PHE A 44 7.66 -8.45 -0.94
N GLY A 45 8.24 -9.63 -1.20
CA GLY A 45 7.50 -10.75 -1.76
C GLY A 45 6.48 -11.30 -0.78
N PRO A 46 5.67 -12.28 -1.22
CA PRO A 46 4.66 -12.87 -0.35
C PRO A 46 5.28 -13.48 0.90
N ALA A 47 4.53 -13.45 2.00
CA ALA A 47 4.99 -14.00 3.28
C ALA A 47 5.28 -15.49 3.14
N VAL A 48 6.41 -15.92 3.72
CA VAL A 48 6.78 -17.34 3.80
C VAL A 48 6.90 -17.66 5.29
N PRO A 49 6.16 -18.67 5.78
CA PRO A 49 6.18 -18.99 7.20
C PRO A 49 7.60 -19.22 7.72
N GLY A 50 7.93 -18.60 8.84
CA GLY A 50 9.24 -18.75 9.48
C GLY A 50 10.35 -17.96 8.83
N GLN A 51 10.08 -17.15 7.83
CA GLN A 51 11.09 -16.36 7.15
C GLN A 51 10.80 -14.88 7.27
N ALA A 52 11.85 -14.08 7.38
CA ALA A 52 11.73 -12.63 7.34
C ALA A 52 11.36 -12.18 5.91
N PRO A 53 10.59 -11.11 5.75
CA PRO A 53 10.28 -10.60 4.41
C PRO A 53 11.55 -10.14 3.68
N THR A 54 11.58 -10.37 2.37
CA THR A 54 12.72 -9.95 1.53
C THR A 54 12.22 -9.16 0.33
N PRO A 55 12.99 -8.16 -0.12
CA PRO A 55 12.63 -7.39 -1.31
C PRO A 55 12.66 -8.27 -2.55
N VAL A 56 11.74 -8.00 -3.49
CA VAL A 56 11.83 -8.60 -4.82
C VAL A 56 12.88 -7.83 -5.62
N GLY A 57 13.57 -8.51 -6.51
CA GLY A 57 14.51 -7.97 -7.50
C GLY A 57 15.38 -6.82 -7.02
N PRO A 58 16.34 -6.34 -7.79
CA PRO A 58 17.03 -5.09 -7.49
C PRO A 58 16.44 -3.88 -8.21
N GLY A 59 15.57 -4.09 -9.19
CA GLY A 59 15.10 -3.02 -10.07
C GLY A 59 13.91 -2.24 -9.52
N LEU A 60 13.84 -0.97 -9.93
CA LEU A 60 12.74 -0.11 -9.50
C LEU A 60 11.40 -0.62 -9.97
N ARG A 61 11.31 -1.12 -11.22
CA ARG A 61 10.04 -1.59 -11.77
C ARG A 61 9.50 -2.76 -10.95
N GLU A 62 10.33 -3.75 -10.69
CA GLU A 62 9.92 -4.91 -9.92
C GLU A 62 9.44 -4.52 -8.55
N GLN A 63 10.21 -3.67 -7.86
CA GLN A 63 9.84 -3.24 -6.52
C GLN A 63 8.59 -2.38 -6.50
N THR A 64 8.43 -1.48 -7.46
CA THR A 64 7.25 -0.63 -7.52
C THR A 64 6.00 -1.44 -7.77
N LEU A 65 6.04 -2.37 -8.72
CA LEU A 65 4.87 -3.22 -9.00
C LEU A 65 4.51 -4.08 -7.80
N ARG A 66 5.51 -4.63 -7.11
CA ARG A 66 5.25 -5.42 -5.91
C ARG A 66 4.69 -4.55 -4.78
N THR A 67 5.23 -3.35 -4.61
CA THR A 67 4.73 -2.40 -3.62
C THR A 67 3.27 -2.07 -3.88
N LEU A 68 2.92 -1.76 -5.14
CA LEU A 68 1.53 -1.47 -5.50
C LEU A 68 0.63 -2.69 -5.27
N ALA A 69 1.12 -3.89 -5.59
CA ALA A 69 0.35 -5.11 -5.32
C ALA A 69 0.13 -5.31 -3.81
N ASN A 70 1.11 -4.96 -2.99
CA ASN A 70 0.97 -5.07 -1.54
C ASN A 70 -0.03 -4.06 -1.00
N VAL A 71 -0.04 -2.83 -1.52
CA VAL A 71 -1.06 -1.83 -1.18
C VAL A 71 -2.44 -2.36 -1.58
N GLU A 72 -2.56 -2.89 -2.79
CA GLU A 72 -3.83 -3.40 -3.29
C GLU A 72 -4.37 -4.53 -2.42
N ALA A 73 -3.50 -5.42 -1.94
CA ALA A 73 -3.91 -6.53 -1.08
C ALA A 73 -4.56 -5.99 0.20
N VAL A 74 -4.01 -4.94 0.79
CA VAL A 74 -4.58 -4.33 1.99
C VAL A 74 -5.90 -3.64 1.69
N LEU A 75 -5.98 -2.93 0.55
CA LEU A 75 -7.24 -2.30 0.12
C LEU A 75 -8.34 -3.35 0.00
N ARG A 76 -8.06 -4.45 -0.70
CA ARG A 76 -9.05 -5.52 -0.91
C ARG A 76 -9.47 -6.18 0.39
N GLU A 77 -8.53 -6.36 1.30
CA GLU A 77 -8.83 -6.92 2.62
C GLU A 77 -9.87 -6.07 3.35
N GLY A 78 -9.83 -4.75 3.14
CA GLY A 78 -10.78 -3.83 3.75
C GLY A 78 -12.01 -3.53 2.89
N GLY A 79 -12.17 -4.20 1.75
CA GLY A 79 -13.34 -4.02 0.90
C GLY A 79 -13.22 -2.85 -0.06
N ALA A 80 -12.02 -2.34 -0.30
CA ALA A 80 -11.80 -1.21 -1.19
C ALA A 80 -11.03 -1.62 -2.44
N SER A 81 -11.01 -0.75 -3.43
CA SER A 81 -10.19 -0.89 -4.62
C SER A 81 -9.47 0.43 -4.89
N TRP A 82 -8.64 0.45 -5.92
CA TRP A 82 -7.94 1.68 -6.31
C TRP A 82 -8.92 2.81 -6.68
N GLU A 83 -10.13 2.47 -7.11
CA GLU A 83 -11.15 3.48 -7.44
C GLU A 83 -11.60 4.28 -6.22
N ASP A 84 -11.39 3.74 -5.01
CA ASP A 84 -11.77 4.41 -3.77
C ASP A 84 -10.64 5.25 -3.17
N VAL A 85 -9.45 5.16 -3.74
CA VAL A 85 -8.27 5.82 -3.17
C VAL A 85 -8.25 7.30 -3.56
N VAL A 86 -8.13 8.16 -2.56
CA VAL A 86 -8.14 9.61 -2.76
C VAL A 86 -6.75 10.22 -2.62
N MET A 87 -5.83 9.54 -1.94
CA MET A 87 -4.47 10.04 -1.73
C MET A 87 -3.47 8.90 -1.75
N ILE A 88 -2.37 9.10 -2.48
CA ILE A 88 -1.25 8.16 -2.52
C ILE A 88 0.01 8.94 -2.19
N ARG A 89 0.85 8.40 -1.28
CA ARG A 89 2.15 8.97 -1.00
C ARG A 89 3.22 8.00 -1.45
N VAL A 90 4.17 8.52 -2.22
CA VAL A 90 5.28 7.74 -2.77
C VAL A 90 6.57 8.25 -2.17
N TYR A 91 7.35 7.34 -1.62
CA TYR A 91 8.65 7.61 -1.01
C TYR A 91 9.72 6.91 -1.84
N LEU A 92 10.65 7.68 -2.39
CA LEU A 92 11.74 7.15 -3.23
C LEU A 92 13.07 7.41 -2.55
N THR A 93 14.04 6.52 -2.77
CA THR A 93 15.38 6.69 -2.21
C THR A 93 16.32 7.47 -3.14
N ASP A 94 15.95 7.64 -4.41
CA ASP A 94 16.81 8.25 -5.41
C ASP A 94 15.98 9.24 -6.24
N THR A 95 16.41 10.50 -6.26
CA THR A 95 15.70 11.53 -7.03
C THR A 95 15.69 11.22 -8.53
N GLY A 96 16.69 10.47 -9.00
CA GLY A 96 16.77 10.06 -10.41
C GLY A 96 15.72 9.05 -10.82
N HIS A 97 15.02 8.44 -9.86
CA HIS A 97 13.98 7.44 -10.15
C HIS A 97 12.63 8.05 -10.51
N PHE A 98 12.48 9.37 -10.37
CA PHE A 98 11.17 10.01 -10.57
C PHE A 98 10.57 9.74 -11.95
N PRO A 99 11.30 9.90 -13.06
CA PRO A 99 10.71 9.64 -14.39
C PRO A 99 10.27 8.20 -14.57
N GLU A 100 11.08 7.23 -14.16
CA GLU A 100 10.73 5.82 -14.32
C GLU A 100 9.56 5.46 -13.42
N LEU A 101 9.54 5.98 -12.19
CA LEU A 101 8.42 5.78 -11.27
C LEU A 101 7.12 6.25 -11.93
N ASN A 102 7.14 7.41 -12.56
CA ASN A 102 5.94 7.94 -13.23
C ASN A 102 5.50 7.06 -14.38
N GLU A 103 6.42 6.50 -15.17
CA GLU A 103 6.10 5.58 -16.23
C GLU A 103 5.36 4.35 -15.71
N ILE A 104 5.94 3.72 -14.68
CA ILE A 104 5.36 2.52 -14.07
C ILE A 104 3.99 2.83 -13.48
N TYR A 105 3.89 3.95 -12.78
CA TYR A 105 2.69 4.39 -12.11
C TYR A 105 1.57 4.62 -13.13
N ASN A 106 1.87 5.32 -14.21
CA ASN A 106 0.88 5.60 -15.25
C ASN A 106 0.41 4.32 -15.94
N GLU A 107 1.30 3.38 -16.19
CA GLU A 107 0.93 2.09 -16.77
C GLU A 107 0.03 1.30 -15.83
N PHE A 108 0.38 1.28 -14.55
CA PHE A 108 -0.37 0.52 -13.57
C PHE A 108 -1.80 1.03 -13.43
N PHE A 109 -1.98 2.35 -13.48
CA PHE A 109 -3.29 2.98 -13.28
C PHE A 109 -4.00 3.33 -14.59
N ALA A 110 -3.56 2.77 -15.71
CA ALA A 110 -4.10 3.14 -17.03
C ALA A 110 -5.60 2.86 -17.16
N ASP A 111 -6.12 1.87 -16.43
CA ASP A 111 -7.51 1.45 -16.55
C ASP A 111 -8.44 2.02 -15.48
N LEU A 112 -7.97 2.97 -14.68
CA LEU A 112 -8.84 3.63 -13.70
C LEU A 112 -9.98 4.35 -14.39
N THR A 113 -11.20 4.22 -13.85
CA THR A 113 -12.38 4.89 -14.39
C THR A 113 -12.70 6.16 -13.61
N GLU A 114 -12.36 6.20 -12.32
CA GLU A 114 -12.51 7.40 -11.50
C GLU A 114 -11.31 8.32 -11.70
N ALA A 115 -11.41 9.55 -11.19
CA ALA A 115 -10.29 10.47 -11.24
C ALA A 115 -9.07 9.90 -10.55
N PRO A 116 -7.85 10.20 -11.04
CA PRO A 116 -6.64 9.75 -10.35
C PRO A 116 -6.58 10.33 -8.94
N ALA A 117 -6.04 9.55 -8.00
CA ALA A 117 -5.85 10.02 -6.64
C ALA A 117 -4.86 11.19 -6.62
N ALA A 118 -5.01 12.06 -5.62
CA ALA A 118 -3.98 13.03 -5.33
C ALA A 118 -2.70 12.28 -4.95
N ARG A 119 -1.54 12.84 -5.27
CA ARG A 119 -0.27 12.18 -4.98
C ARG A 119 0.76 13.18 -4.46
N THR A 120 1.55 12.72 -3.49
CA THR A 120 2.77 13.42 -3.05
C THR A 120 3.93 12.46 -3.21
N THR A 121 5.05 12.94 -3.74
CA THR A 121 6.27 12.16 -3.87
C THR A 121 7.37 12.86 -3.09
N VAL A 122 8.06 12.11 -2.23
CA VAL A 122 9.18 12.64 -1.43
C VAL A 122 10.34 11.66 -1.49
N TYR A 123 11.52 12.14 -1.10
CA TYR A 123 12.74 11.34 -1.15
C TYR A 123 13.24 11.11 0.26
N VAL A 124 13.55 9.85 0.58
CA VAL A 124 13.80 9.42 1.96
C VAL A 124 14.89 8.35 1.98
N GLY A 125 15.34 8.00 3.17
CA GLY A 125 16.12 6.79 3.38
C GLY A 125 15.19 5.64 3.72
N LEU A 126 15.46 4.48 3.15
CA LEU A 126 14.74 3.24 3.46
C LEU A 126 15.77 2.18 3.86
N PRO A 127 15.32 1.08 4.50
CA PRO A 127 16.22 -0.03 4.78
C PRO A 127 16.90 -0.54 3.52
N ALA A 128 18.06 -1.16 3.70
CA ALA A 128 18.91 -1.60 2.59
C ALA A 128 18.14 -2.47 1.60
N GLY A 129 18.32 -2.20 0.32
CA GLY A 129 17.71 -2.97 -0.75
C GLY A 129 16.33 -2.48 -1.16
N LEU A 130 15.72 -1.57 -0.42
CA LEU A 130 14.41 -1.01 -0.75
C LEU A 130 14.57 0.32 -1.48
N LEU A 131 13.86 0.48 -2.59
CA LEU A 131 13.94 1.66 -3.44
C LEU A 131 12.71 2.54 -3.35
N VAL A 132 11.58 1.98 -2.92
CA VAL A 132 10.30 2.68 -2.95
C VAL A 132 9.41 2.19 -1.83
N GLU A 133 8.60 3.11 -1.32
CA GLU A 133 7.54 2.81 -0.34
C GLU A 133 6.30 3.60 -0.75
N ILE A 134 5.12 3.02 -0.56
CA ILE A 134 3.87 3.68 -0.94
C ILE A 134 2.82 3.44 0.15
N ASP A 135 2.11 4.48 0.54
CA ASP A 135 0.92 4.35 1.37
C ASP A 135 -0.29 4.96 0.65
N ALA A 136 -1.47 4.68 1.14
CA ALA A 136 -2.69 5.12 0.46
C ALA A 136 -3.83 5.32 1.45
N LEU A 137 -4.69 6.28 1.15
CA LEU A 137 -5.91 6.54 1.91
C LEU A 137 -7.09 6.34 0.96
N ALA A 138 -8.00 5.46 1.35
CA ALA A 138 -9.24 5.22 0.61
C ALA A 138 -10.45 5.68 1.42
N VAL A 139 -11.46 6.15 0.70
CA VAL A 139 -12.74 6.53 1.30
C VAL A 139 -13.82 5.78 0.55
N LEU A 140 -14.55 4.92 1.26
CA LEU A 140 -15.59 4.12 0.64
C LEU A 140 -16.91 4.88 0.65
N GLY A 141 -17.65 4.73 -0.44
CA GLY A 141 -18.84 5.49 -0.67
C GLY A 141 -20.09 5.02 0.09
#